data_2a20774d315311ac791c0f582ecc96aa
#
_entry.id   2a20774d315311ac791c0f582ecc96aa
#
_cell.length_a   1.000
_cell.length_b   1.000
_cell.length_c   1.000
_cell.angle_alpha   90.00
_cell.angle_beta   90.00
_cell.angle_gamma   90.00
#
_symmetry.space_group_name_H-M   'P 1'
#
loop_
_entity.id
_entity.type
_entity.pdbx_description
1 polymer ?
#
loop_
_entity_poly.entity_id
_entity_poly.type
_entity_poly.pdbx_seq_one_letter_code
_entity_poly.pdbx_strand_id
1 'polypeptide(L)'
;MKESQETGPIRQVAATELPTCWGVFRMLGFERQSEGQHSPETAIVLVLGEPSGRVPLVRIHSQCITGEVLQSLRCDCGEQLEIAMEAIAEEGSGLVIYEQQEGRGIGLMAKLQAYALQDEGPPTTRLDSKQIAGTICCLPRS
;
A
#
# COMPACT_ATOMS: atom_id res chain seq x y z
N MET A 1 2.80 -11.47 27.49
CA MET A 1 1.39 -11.24 27.11
C MET A 1 1.36 -9.96 26.31
N LYS A 2 1.07 -10.03 25.02
CA LYS A 2 0.80 -8.81 24.22
C LYS A 2 -0.60 -8.35 24.60
N GLU A 3 -0.70 -7.20 25.27
CA GLU A 3 -1.96 -6.52 25.44
C GLU A 3 -2.60 -6.34 24.07
N SER A 4 -3.78 -6.90 23.89
CA SER A 4 -4.62 -6.62 22.74
C SER A 4 -5.02 -5.14 22.85
N GLN A 5 -4.38 -4.28 22.07
CA GLN A 5 -4.81 -2.90 21.90
C GLN A 5 -6.27 -2.94 21.39
N GLU A 6 -7.19 -2.42 22.16
CA GLU A 6 -8.56 -2.25 21.71
C GLU A 6 -8.54 -1.25 20.55
N THR A 7 -8.80 -1.75 19.37
CA THR A 7 -8.90 -0.93 18.17
C THR A 7 -10.28 -0.30 18.11
N GLY A 8 -10.33 1.03 18.05
CA GLY A 8 -11.57 1.76 17.88
C GLY A 8 -12.30 1.45 16.56
N PRO A 9 -13.57 1.87 16.41
CA PRO A 9 -14.35 1.63 15.21
C PRO A 9 -13.72 2.32 13.98
N ILE A 10 -13.82 1.68 12.83
CA ILE A 10 -13.46 2.27 11.54
C ILE A 10 -14.58 3.22 11.13
N ARG A 11 -14.22 4.45 10.76
CA ARG A 11 -15.15 5.49 10.33
C ARG A 11 -14.80 5.97 8.93
N GLN A 12 -15.79 5.99 8.03
CA GLN A 12 -15.66 6.67 6.75
C GLN A 12 -15.77 8.19 6.98
N VAL A 13 -14.79 8.94 6.53
CA VAL A 13 -14.71 10.39 6.73
C VAL A 13 -14.89 11.18 5.44
N ALA A 14 -14.69 10.56 4.27
CA ALA A 14 -14.81 11.20 2.99
C ALA A 14 -15.25 10.23 1.89
N ALA A 15 -15.89 10.77 0.86
CA ALA A 15 -16.18 10.09 -0.39
C ALA A 15 -16.11 11.12 -1.53
N THR A 16 -15.40 10.79 -2.61
CA THR A 16 -15.27 11.64 -3.79
C THR A 16 -15.03 10.79 -5.04
N GLU A 17 -15.12 11.39 -6.21
CA GLU A 17 -14.69 10.77 -7.46
C GLU A 17 -13.23 11.10 -7.74
N LEU A 18 -12.49 10.13 -8.25
CA LEU A 18 -11.09 10.24 -8.67
C LEU A 18 -10.97 9.81 -10.13
N PRO A 19 -10.93 10.77 -11.07
CA PRO A 19 -10.62 10.48 -12.47
C PRO A 19 -9.16 10.01 -12.60
N THR A 20 -8.95 8.88 -13.24
CA THR A 20 -7.62 8.30 -13.51
C THR A 20 -7.50 7.89 -14.97
N CYS A 21 -6.30 7.54 -15.43
CA CYS A 21 -6.11 7.00 -16.77
C CYS A 21 -6.76 5.62 -16.97
N TRP A 22 -7.11 4.91 -15.90
CA TRP A 22 -7.84 3.64 -15.93
C TRP A 22 -9.35 3.77 -15.81
N GLY A 23 -9.87 4.98 -15.55
CA GLY A 23 -11.29 5.26 -15.38
C GLY A 23 -11.57 6.14 -14.16
N VAL A 24 -12.85 6.36 -13.87
CA VAL A 24 -13.29 7.14 -12.72
C VAL A 24 -13.58 6.21 -11.56
N PHE A 25 -12.77 6.29 -10.53
CA PHE A 25 -12.93 5.53 -9.29
C PHE A 25 -13.67 6.37 -8.26
N ARG A 26 -14.52 5.73 -7.47
CA ARG A 26 -15.02 6.32 -6.23
C ARG A 26 -13.95 6.13 -5.15
N MET A 27 -13.46 7.23 -4.59
CA MET A 27 -12.43 7.25 -3.57
C MET A 27 -13.05 7.50 -2.20
N LEU A 28 -12.85 6.57 -1.28
CA LEU A 28 -13.38 6.61 0.08
C LEU A 28 -12.22 6.75 1.07
N GLY A 29 -12.33 7.69 2.01
CA GLY A 29 -11.37 7.87 3.09
C GLY A 29 -11.89 7.26 4.39
N PHE A 30 -11.04 6.50 5.06
CA PHE A 30 -11.34 5.86 6.34
C PHE A 30 -10.32 6.23 7.40
N GLU A 31 -10.80 6.36 8.63
CA GLU A 31 -9.99 6.58 9.82
C GLU A 31 -10.33 5.58 10.91
N ARG A 32 -9.33 5.20 11.68
CA ARG A 32 -9.48 4.43 12.90
C ARG A 32 -8.63 5.03 14.00
N GLN A 33 -9.26 5.41 15.10
CA GLN A 33 -8.56 5.86 16.31
C GLN A 33 -8.27 4.65 17.19
N SER A 34 -7.01 4.45 17.54
CA SER A 34 -6.59 3.45 18.51
C SER A 34 -6.19 4.13 19.82
N GLU A 35 -6.48 3.48 20.95
CA GLU A 35 -6.09 4.03 22.25
C GLU A 35 -4.56 4.19 22.36
N GLY A 36 -4.13 5.33 22.87
CA GLY A 36 -2.71 5.66 23.02
C GLY A 36 -2.00 6.17 21.76
N GLN A 37 -2.68 6.28 20.63
CA GLN A 37 -2.14 6.91 19.44
C GLN A 37 -2.51 8.40 19.35
N HIS A 38 -1.51 9.24 19.03
CA HIS A 38 -1.73 10.68 18.84
C HIS A 38 -2.41 11.03 17.51
N SER A 39 -2.31 10.15 16.51
CA SER A 39 -2.90 10.34 15.19
C SER A 39 -3.70 9.10 14.79
N PRO A 40 -4.85 9.26 14.10
CA PRO A 40 -5.61 8.12 13.60
C PRO A 40 -4.83 7.37 12.52
N GLU A 41 -5.05 6.07 12.43
CA GLU A 41 -4.68 5.29 11.25
C GLU A 41 -5.62 5.64 10.11
N THR A 42 -5.08 5.80 8.91
CA THR A 42 -5.85 6.18 7.73
C THR A 42 -5.67 5.17 6.61
N ALA A 43 -6.74 4.95 5.87
CA ALA A 43 -6.72 4.16 4.65
C ALA A 43 -7.63 4.78 3.59
N ILE A 44 -7.27 4.56 2.33
CA ILE A 44 -8.07 4.98 1.18
C ILE A 44 -8.56 3.72 0.47
N VAL A 45 -9.82 3.72 0.05
CA VAL A 45 -10.38 2.66 -0.79
C VAL A 45 -10.79 3.26 -2.13
N LEU A 46 -10.23 2.76 -3.21
CA LEU A 46 -10.65 3.07 -4.57
C LEU A 46 -11.61 1.98 -5.04
N VAL A 47 -12.80 2.36 -5.47
CA VAL A 47 -13.85 1.42 -5.91
C VAL A 47 -14.23 1.74 -7.34
N LEU A 48 -14.21 0.73 -8.21
CA LEU A 48 -14.73 0.81 -9.56
C LEU A 48 -15.95 -0.11 -9.70
N GLY A 49 -16.98 0.35 -10.37
CA GLY A 49 -18.21 -0.41 -10.60
C GLY A 49 -18.97 -0.77 -9.33
N GLU A 50 -19.70 -1.88 -9.36
CA GLU A 50 -20.50 -2.39 -8.23
C GLU A 50 -19.94 -3.75 -7.75
N PRO A 51 -18.99 -3.74 -6.80
CA PRO A 51 -18.35 -4.96 -6.34
C PRO A 51 -19.28 -5.89 -5.54
N SER A 52 -20.44 -5.40 -5.07
CA SER A 52 -21.40 -6.18 -4.26
C SER A 52 -22.17 -7.25 -5.04
N GLY A 53 -22.21 -7.15 -6.37
CA GLY A 53 -22.98 -8.07 -7.23
C GLY A 53 -22.30 -9.38 -7.56
N ARG A 54 -21.00 -9.51 -7.29
CA ARG A 54 -20.16 -10.69 -7.60
C ARG A 54 -18.89 -10.68 -6.75
N VAL A 55 -18.08 -11.74 -6.83
CA VAL A 55 -16.77 -11.75 -6.17
C VAL A 55 -15.87 -10.68 -6.81
N PRO A 56 -15.51 -9.61 -6.08
CA PRO A 56 -14.71 -8.52 -6.63
C PRO A 56 -13.23 -8.88 -6.72
N LEU A 57 -12.52 -8.24 -7.65
CA LEU A 57 -11.07 -8.14 -7.55
C LEU A 57 -10.71 -7.19 -6.43
N VAL A 58 -9.82 -7.61 -5.54
CA VAL A 58 -9.37 -6.81 -4.39
C VAL A 58 -7.85 -6.77 -4.35
N ARG A 59 -7.29 -5.57 -4.27
CA ARG A 59 -5.87 -5.36 -3.98
C ARG A 59 -5.73 -4.63 -2.64
N ILE A 60 -4.97 -5.21 -1.72
CA ILE A 60 -4.48 -4.49 -0.53
C ILE A 60 -3.07 -4.03 -0.85
N HIS A 61 -2.82 -2.72 -0.74
CA HIS A 61 -1.58 -2.09 -1.12
C HIS A 61 -1.08 -1.16 -0.02
N SER A 62 0.13 -1.41 0.48
CA SER A 62 0.78 -0.53 1.45
C SER A 62 1.60 0.53 0.73
N GLN A 63 1.48 1.78 1.14
CA GLN A 63 2.19 2.93 0.59
C GLN A 63 3.69 2.68 0.46
N CYS A 64 4.25 3.07 -0.68
CA CYS A 64 5.68 3.01 -0.95
C CYS A 64 6.10 4.19 -1.82
N ILE A 65 6.43 5.33 -1.20
CA ILE A 65 6.80 6.55 -1.93
C ILE A 65 7.98 6.33 -2.86
N THR A 66 8.95 5.50 -2.47
CA THR A 66 10.14 5.24 -3.28
C THR A 66 9.81 4.49 -4.57
N GLY A 67 8.89 3.51 -4.53
CA GLY A 67 8.50 2.75 -5.71
C GLY A 67 7.41 3.44 -6.54
N GLU A 68 6.43 4.03 -5.88
CA GLU A 68 5.24 4.59 -6.56
C GLU A 68 5.48 5.97 -7.14
N VAL A 69 6.16 6.85 -6.40
CA VAL A 69 6.38 8.25 -6.79
C VAL A 69 7.76 8.46 -7.40
N LEU A 70 8.81 7.89 -6.76
CA LEU A 70 10.19 8.10 -7.17
C LEU A 70 10.70 7.04 -8.16
N GLN A 71 9.87 6.06 -8.51
CA GLN A 71 10.16 5.00 -9.47
C GLN A 71 11.48 4.25 -9.18
N SER A 72 11.73 3.98 -7.90
CA SER A 72 12.92 3.28 -7.45
C SER A 72 12.95 1.85 -8.01
N LEU A 73 14.12 1.42 -8.48
CA LEU A 73 14.36 0.05 -8.92
C LEU A 73 14.60 -0.93 -7.76
N ARG A 74 14.56 -0.45 -6.51
CA ARG A 74 14.69 -1.30 -5.32
C ARG A 74 13.43 -2.10 -5.01
N CYS A 75 12.27 -1.73 -5.57
CA CYS A 75 11.01 -2.45 -5.39
C CYS A 75 10.16 -2.34 -6.66
N ASP A 76 9.13 -3.15 -6.72
CA ASP A 76 8.13 -3.18 -7.78
C ASP A 76 6.76 -2.64 -7.33
N CYS A 77 6.71 -1.86 -6.24
CA CYS A 77 5.46 -1.37 -5.64
C CYS A 77 4.62 -0.54 -6.62
N GLY A 78 5.24 0.36 -7.37
CA GLY A 78 4.55 1.15 -8.39
C GLY A 78 3.94 0.27 -9.47
N GLU A 79 4.72 -0.66 -10.02
CA GLU A 79 4.26 -1.59 -11.04
C GLU A 79 3.12 -2.49 -10.52
N GLN A 80 3.20 -2.96 -9.28
CA GLN A 80 2.12 -3.76 -8.67
C GLN A 80 0.82 -2.96 -8.52
N LEU A 81 0.90 -1.67 -8.19
CA LEU A 81 -0.28 -0.82 -8.11
C LEU A 81 -0.89 -0.59 -9.50
N GLU A 82 -0.06 -0.30 -10.51
CA GLU A 82 -0.50 -0.13 -11.90
C GLU A 82 -1.22 -1.37 -12.42
N ILE A 83 -0.62 -2.56 -12.27
CA ILE A 83 -1.23 -3.83 -12.68
C ILE A 83 -2.59 -4.05 -11.99
N ALA A 84 -2.70 -3.73 -10.71
CA ALA A 84 -3.96 -3.88 -9.98
C ALA A 84 -5.04 -2.93 -10.50
N MET A 85 -4.69 -1.67 -10.75
CA MET A 85 -5.62 -0.67 -11.31
C MET A 85 -6.09 -1.06 -12.71
N GLU A 86 -5.17 -1.52 -13.56
CA GLU A 86 -5.47 -2.00 -14.91
C GLU A 86 -6.39 -3.22 -14.90
N ALA A 87 -6.08 -4.23 -14.10
CA ALA A 87 -6.90 -5.44 -13.98
C ALA A 87 -8.32 -5.14 -13.48
N ILE A 88 -8.48 -4.23 -12.52
CA ILE A 88 -9.79 -3.79 -12.02
C ILE A 88 -10.55 -3.02 -13.12
N ALA A 89 -9.86 -2.19 -13.90
CA ALA A 89 -10.46 -1.45 -15.00
C ALA A 89 -10.93 -2.39 -16.13
N GLU A 90 -10.13 -3.39 -16.48
CA GLU A 90 -10.50 -4.42 -17.48
C GLU A 90 -11.70 -5.27 -17.02
N GLU A 91 -11.73 -5.64 -15.74
CA GLU A 91 -12.86 -6.35 -15.14
C GLU A 91 -14.13 -5.49 -15.05
N GLY A 92 -13.97 -4.17 -15.00
CA GLY A 92 -15.05 -3.19 -14.83
C GLY A 92 -15.60 -3.11 -13.40
N SER A 93 -15.05 -3.87 -12.45
CA SER A 93 -15.49 -3.88 -11.05
C SER A 93 -14.39 -4.41 -10.14
N GLY A 94 -14.17 -3.73 -9.03
CA GLY A 94 -13.19 -4.14 -8.02
C GLY A 94 -12.80 -2.99 -7.11
N LEU A 95 -11.84 -3.26 -6.22
CA LEU A 95 -11.39 -2.24 -5.27
C LEU A 95 -9.91 -2.39 -4.91
N VAL A 96 -9.28 -1.24 -4.64
CA VAL A 96 -7.94 -1.16 -4.06
C VAL A 96 -8.07 -0.58 -2.66
N ILE A 97 -7.57 -1.28 -1.65
CA ILE A 97 -7.41 -0.78 -0.29
C ILE A 97 -5.98 -0.29 -0.17
N TYR A 98 -5.81 1.03 -0.10
CA TYR A 98 -4.50 1.68 -0.02
C TYR A 98 -4.24 2.12 1.43
N GLU A 99 -3.30 1.44 2.06
CA GLU A 99 -2.91 1.70 3.44
C GLU A 99 -1.76 2.70 3.50
N GLN A 100 -1.96 3.79 4.23
CA GLN A 100 -0.93 4.81 4.41
C GLN A 100 0.11 4.38 5.48
N GLN A 101 0.76 3.25 5.22
CA GLN A 101 1.74 2.61 6.10
C GLN A 101 3.07 2.43 5.38
N GLU A 102 3.86 3.50 5.26
CA GLU A 102 5.19 3.42 4.65
C GLU A 102 6.07 2.39 5.36
N GLY A 103 6.75 1.54 4.56
CA GLY A 103 7.60 0.47 5.09
C GLY A 103 6.84 -0.55 5.94
N ARG A 104 5.56 -0.79 5.67
CA ARG A 104 4.67 -1.65 6.48
C ARG A 104 4.54 -1.18 7.94
N GLY A 105 4.46 0.13 8.13
CA GLY A 105 4.27 0.76 9.44
C GLY A 105 5.54 1.14 10.19
N ILE A 106 6.75 0.79 9.70
CA ILE A 106 8.00 1.24 10.32
C ILE A 106 8.35 2.70 10.00
N GLY A 107 7.70 3.26 8.97
CA GLY A 107 7.90 4.62 8.51
C GLY A 107 9.03 4.79 7.49
N LEU A 108 8.98 5.92 6.77
CA LEU A 108 9.93 6.21 5.69
C LEU A 108 11.37 6.30 6.19
N MET A 109 11.61 6.96 7.31
CA MET A 109 12.98 7.17 7.81
C MET A 109 13.66 5.86 8.20
N ALA A 110 12.96 4.97 8.90
CA ALA A 110 13.48 3.64 9.24
C ALA A 110 13.76 2.80 7.98
N LYS A 111 12.91 2.91 6.96
CA LYS A 111 13.13 2.27 5.66
C LYS A 111 14.40 2.79 4.96
N LEU A 112 14.64 4.12 4.97
CA LEU A 112 15.84 4.71 4.39
C LEU A 112 17.10 4.31 5.15
N GLN A 113 17.05 4.21 6.48
CA GLN A 113 18.15 3.70 7.29
C GLN A 113 18.47 2.25 6.95
N ALA A 114 17.45 1.41 6.74
CA ALA A 114 17.65 0.05 6.28
C ALA A 114 18.32 -0.02 4.90
N TYR A 115 17.95 0.87 3.98
CA TYR A 115 18.61 0.97 2.67
C TYR A 115 20.08 1.37 2.82
N ALA A 116 20.41 2.34 3.68
CA ALA A 116 21.79 2.75 3.92
C ALA A 116 22.65 1.60 4.46
N LEU A 117 22.11 0.83 5.43
CA LEU A 117 22.80 -0.34 5.95
C LEU A 117 23.04 -1.43 4.89
N GLN A 118 22.10 -1.59 3.95
CA GLN A 118 22.26 -2.51 2.83
C GLN A 118 23.33 -2.05 1.84
N ASP A 119 23.48 -0.74 1.63
CA ASP A 119 24.53 -0.18 0.77
C ASP A 119 25.93 -0.33 1.38
N GLU A 120 26.05 -0.33 2.69
CA GLU A 120 27.30 -0.51 3.44
C GLU A 120 27.72 -2.00 3.57
N GLY A 121 26.84 -2.94 3.23
CA GLY A 121 27.12 -4.37 3.30
C GLY A 121 28.24 -4.82 2.37
N PRO A 122 28.94 -5.94 2.68
CA PRO A 122 30.00 -6.47 1.83
C PRO A 122 29.44 -6.81 0.44
N PRO A 123 30.24 -6.67 -0.65
CA PRO A 123 29.80 -6.89 -2.02
C PRO A 123 29.16 -8.26 -2.29
N THR A 124 29.54 -9.27 -1.52
CA THR A 124 29.03 -10.64 -1.60
C THR A 124 27.63 -10.83 -0.98
N THR A 125 27.18 -9.87 -0.17
CA THR A 125 25.84 -9.84 0.43
C THR A 125 24.94 -8.79 -0.22
N ARG A 126 25.37 -8.18 -1.31
CA ARG A 126 24.52 -7.33 -2.11
C ARG A 126 23.44 -8.22 -2.73
N LEU A 127 22.39 -8.46 -1.97
CA LEU A 127 21.17 -9.07 -2.49
C LEU A 127 20.74 -8.24 -3.71
N ASP A 128 20.36 -8.93 -4.76
CA ASP A 128 19.76 -8.27 -5.93
C ASP A 128 18.71 -7.28 -5.42
N SER A 129 18.71 -6.07 -5.94
CA SER A 129 17.81 -4.99 -5.52
C SER A 129 16.34 -5.44 -5.42
N LYS A 130 15.94 -6.40 -6.25
CA LYS A 130 14.62 -7.05 -6.21
C LYS A 130 14.38 -7.92 -4.96
N GLN A 131 15.41 -8.59 -4.44
CA GLN A 131 15.28 -9.43 -3.25
C GLN A 131 15.18 -8.60 -1.96
N ILE A 132 15.90 -7.49 -1.92
CA ILE A 132 15.88 -6.55 -0.78
C ILE A 132 14.49 -5.89 -0.67
N ALA A 133 13.94 -5.46 -1.78
CA ALA A 133 12.63 -4.83 -1.86
C ALA A 133 11.50 -5.78 -1.44
N GLY A 134 11.58 -7.05 -1.83
CA GLY A 134 10.62 -8.08 -1.43
C GLY A 134 10.53 -8.27 0.09
N THR A 135 11.63 -8.03 0.81
CA THR A 135 11.70 -8.18 2.27
C THR A 135 11.11 -6.98 3.01
N ILE A 136 11.21 -5.76 2.44
CA ILE A 136 10.84 -4.54 3.14
C ILE A 136 9.46 -3.99 2.72
N CYS A 137 9.12 -4.05 1.44
CA CYS A 137 7.92 -3.41 0.91
C CYS A 137 6.91 -4.35 0.25
N CYS A 138 7.35 -5.42 -0.41
CA CYS A 138 6.49 -6.19 -1.30
C CYS A 138 6.81 -7.68 -1.25
N LEU A 139 5.83 -8.50 -1.58
CA LEU A 139 6.05 -9.91 -1.87
C LEU A 139 6.73 -10.03 -3.24
N PRO A 140 7.74 -10.91 -3.40
CA PRO A 140 8.32 -11.17 -4.70
C PRO A 140 7.25 -11.72 -5.64
N ARG A 141 7.35 -11.38 -6.92
CA ARG A 141 6.55 -12.03 -7.95
C ARG A 141 6.93 -13.51 -7.97
N SER A 142 5.97 -14.35 -7.77
CA SER A 142 6.08 -15.78 -8.08
C SER A 142 6.07 -15.98 -9.60
#